data_6f66d1604e5376b08914fa08745ca35d
#
_entry.id   6f66d1604e5376b08914fa08745ca35d
#
_cell.length_a   1.000
_cell.length_b   1.000
_cell.length_c   1.000
_cell.angle_alpha   90.00
_cell.angle_beta   90.00
_cell.angle_gamma   90.00
#
_symmetry.space_group_name_H-M   'P 1'
#
loop_
_entity.id
_entity.type
_entity.pdbx_description
1 polymer ?
#
loop_
_entity_poly.entity_id
_entity_poly.type
_entity_poly.pdbx_seq_one_letter_code
_entity_poly.pdbx_strand_id
1 'polypeptide(L)'
;TLLRSTIFKQIPEFVNDHSASLVVMGTHGMSGMQKLTGSWALKVIAKSKVPYIVVQAPPADMERFRTIVCPIDWRAEEKEKLSMAIFMSKYFDTKVHILKATRKDESLAKKANLNLNFTVRMLIQNNIEYEIREVPSDKLAEQTIEIAQQINADLILIMTTKDITFADYVIGAKEQYIIANSQKIPVCCVNPSSAFANLGQFMYG
;
A
#
# COMPACT_ATOMS: atom_id res chain seq x y z
N THR A 1 -9.14 18.25 -23.58
CA THR A 1 -8.37 17.43 -24.54
C THR A 1 -8.86 16.00 -24.43
N LEU A 2 -9.56 15.49 -25.45
CA LEU A 2 -9.97 14.09 -25.55
C LEU A 2 -8.71 13.26 -25.86
N LEU A 3 -8.24 12.56 -24.83
CA LEU A 3 -7.07 11.71 -24.93
C LEU A 3 -7.45 10.37 -25.59
N ARG A 4 -6.99 10.13 -26.81
CA ARG A 4 -7.30 8.94 -27.63
C ARG A 4 -6.35 7.76 -27.43
N SER A 5 -5.46 7.76 -26.45
CA SER A 5 -4.60 6.63 -26.13
C SER A 5 -5.08 5.91 -24.86
N THR A 6 -4.58 4.73 -24.62
CA THR A 6 -5.03 3.88 -23.50
C THR A 6 -4.82 4.54 -22.14
N ILE A 7 -5.87 4.70 -21.35
CA ILE A 7 -5.91 5.34 -20.01
C ILE A 7 -4.75 4.89 -19.11
N PHE A 8 -4.36 3.61 -19.18
CA PHE A 8 -3.26 3.06 -18.39
C PHE A 8 -1.85 3.52 -18.83
N LYS A 9 -1.74 4.25 -19.94
CA LYS A 9 -0.51 4.90 -20.36
C LYS A 9 -0.55 6.40 -20.04
N GLN A 10 -1.67 7.02 -20.27
CA GLN A 10 -1.83 8.47 -20.14
C GLN A 10 -1.88 8.96 -18.69
N ILE A 11 -2.52 8.19 -17.77
CA ILE A 11 -2.55 8.60 -16.36
C ILE A 11 -1.14 8.61 -15.75
N PRO A 12 -0.30 7.56 -15.88
CA PRO A 12 1.09 7.61 -15.41
C PRO A 12 1.93 8.72 -16.09
N GLU A 13 1.75 8.96 -17.39
CA GLU A 13 2.42 10.06 -18.10
C GLU A 13 2.01 11.42 -17.52
N PHE A 14 0.71 11.68 -17.39
CA PHE A 14 0.19 12.91 -16.79
C PHE A 14 0.71 13.14 -15.38
N VAL A 15 0.70 12.09 -14.54
CA VAL A 15 1.21 12.12 -13.17
C VAL A 15 2.69 12.52 -13.13
N ASN A 16 3.50 11.96 -14.04
CA ASN A 16 4.93 12.29 -14.14
C ASN A 16 5.15 13.72 -14.64
N ASP A 17 4.42 14.16 -15.68
CA ASP A 17 4.56 15.49 -16.30
C ASP A 17 4.17 16.61 -15.33
N HIS A 18 3.24 16.33 -14.41
CA HIS A 18 2.78 17.29 -13.40
C HIS A 18 3.45 17.11 -12.04
N SER A 19 4.47 16.24 -11.94
CA SER A 19 5.20 15.97 -10.69
C SER A 19 4.29 15.67 -9.50
N ALA A 20 3.19 14.94 -9.74
CA ALA A 20 2.27 14.57 -8.68
C ALA A 20 2.94 13.61 -7.69
N SER A 21 2.68 13.81 -6.39
CA SER A 21 3.25 12.98 -5.32
C SER A 21 2.35 11.81 -4.92
N LEU A 22 1.07 11.87 -5.26
CA LEU A 22 0.05 10.89 -4.90
C LEU A 22 -1.11 10.98 -5.89
N VAL A 23 -1.74 9.85 -6.19
CA VAL A 23 -2.99 9.78 -6.95
C VAL A 23 -4.09 9.17 -6.10
N VAL A 24 -5.26 9.80 -6.09
CA VAL A 24 -6.47 9.21 -5.50
C VAL A 24 -7.38 8.76 -6.63
N MET A 25 -7.72 7.48 -6.63
CA MET A 25 -8.51 6.83 -7.67
C MET A 25 -9.79 6.25 -7.10
N GLY A 26 -10.94 6.74 -7.56
CA GLY A 26 -12.23 6.13 -7.29
C GLY A 26 -12.49 4.92 -8.20
N THR A 27 -12.88 3.80 -7.62
CA THR A 27 -13.37 2.63 -8.36
C THR A 27 -14.86 2.50 -8.12
N HIS A 28 -15.68 3.02 -9.06
CA HIS A 28 -17.14 3.02 -8.91
C HIS A 28 -17.67 1.59 -8.85
N GLY A 29 -18.31 1.25 -7.70
CA GLY A 29 -19.37 0.24 -7.59
C GLY A 29 -19.14 -1.09 -8.30
N MET A 30 -17.90 -1.55 -8.39
CA MET A 30 -17.62 -2.85 -8.99
C MET A 30 -18.05 -3.94 -8.00
N SER A 31 -19.30 -4.34 -8.10
CA SER A 31 -19.84 -5.47 -7.37
C SER A 31 -19.08 -6.74 -7.78
N GLY A 32 -18.23 -7.22 -6.87
CA GLY A 32 -17.58 -8.51 -6.94
C GLY A 32 -16.10 -8.49 -7.33
N MET A 33 -15.37 -9.35 -6.69
CA MET A 33 -13.94 -9.62 -6.85
C MET A 33 -13.51 -9.89 -8.31
N GLN A 34 -14.43 -10.36 -9.15
CA GLN A 34 -14.16 -10.72 -10.56
C GLN A 34 -13.89 -9.53 -11.48
N LYS A 35 -14.25 -8.31 -11.09
CA LYS A 35 -14.14 -7.13 -11.96
C LYS A 35 -12.86 -6.31 -11.75
N LEU A 36 -12.17 -6.47 -10.63
CA LEU A 36 -10.86 -5.87 -10.40
C LEU A 36 -9.72 -6.67 -11.04
N THR A 37 -9.87 -8.01 -11.13
CA THR A 37 -8.90 -8.87 -11.81
C THR A 37 -8.91 -8.61 -13.31
N GLY A 38 -7.90 -7.89 -13.82
CA GLY A 38 -7.81 -7.49 -15.23
C GLY A 38 -8.34 -6.08 -15.49
N SER A 39 -8.79 -5.35 -14.47
CA SER A 39 -9.25 -3.99 -14.63
C SER A 39 -8.10 -3.07 -15.04
N TRP A 40 -8.41 -2.07 -15.86
CA TRP A 40 -7.47 -1.03 -16.24
C TRP A 40 -6.87 -0.30 -15.03
N ALA A 41 -7.58 -0.23 -13.89
CA ALA A 41 -7.10 0.36 -12.65
C ALA A 41 -5.83 -0.30 -12.13
N LEU A 42 -5.80 -1.64 -12.09
CA LEU A 42 -4.60 -2.39 -11.68
C LEU A 42 -3.42 -2.14 -12.61
N LYS A 43 -3.67 -2.01 -13.92
CA LYS A 43 -2.63 -1.69 -14.91
C LYS A 43 -2.07 -0.28 -14.74
N VAL A 44 -2.92 0.69 -14.38
CA VAL A 44 -2.48 2.06 -14.08
C VAL A 44 -1.61 2.07 -12.83
N ILE A 45 -2.06 1.44 -11.75
CA ILE A 45 -1.31 1.35 -10.50
C ILE A 45 0.05 0.68 -10.73
N ALA A 46 0.08 -0.47 -11.42
CA ALA A 46 1.30 -1.23 -11.66
C ALA A 46 2.37 -0.45 -12.47
N LYS A 47 1.97 0.47 -13.33
CA LYS A 47 2.88 1.28 -14.16
C LYS A 47 3.27 2.62 -13.53
N SER A 48 2.73 2.96 -12.39
CA SER A 48 2.99 4.24 -11.75
C SER A 48 4.31 4.27 -10.97
N LYS A 49 4.92 5.44 -10.92
CA LYS A 49 6.07 5.74 -10.06
C LYS A 49 5.66 6.39 -8.73
N VAL A 50 4.40 6.77 -8.59
CA VAL A 50 3.86 7.40 -7.37
C VAL A 50 2.82 6.51 -6.72
N PRO A 51 2.56 6.66 -5.40
CA PRO A 51 1.53 5.91 -4.71
C PRO A 51 0.12 6.20 -5.24
N TYR A 52 -0.77 5.22 -5.09
CA TYR A 52 -2.19 5.34 -5.41
C TYR A 52 -3.03 4.98 -4.20
N ILE A 53 -3.96 5.85 -3.83
CA ILE A 53 -5.04 5.51 -2.89
C ILE A 53 -6.26 5.10 -3.72
N VAL A 54 -6.64 3.84 -3.59
CA VAL A 54 -7.85 3.28 -4.23
C VAL A 54 -9.02 3.40 -3.28
N VAL A 55 -10.07 4.10 -3.71
CA VAL A 55 -11.27 4.35 -2.91
C VAL A 55 -12.47 3.69 -3.59
N GLN A 56 -13.21 2.86 -2.85
CA GLN A 56 -14.36 2.11 -3.37
C GLN A 56 -15.71 2.70 -2.96
N ALA A 57 -15.74 3.52 -1.92
CA ALA A 57 -16.94 4.19 -1.42
C ALA A 57 -16.59 5.55 -0.82
N PRO A 58 -17.57 6.46 -0.68
CA PRO A 58 -17.37 7.64 0.15
C PRO A 58 -16.97 7.24 1.56
N PRO A 59 -16.06 7.96 2.19
CA PRO A 59 -15.63 7.64 3.54
C PRO A 59 -16.77 7.88 4.54
N ALA A 60 -16.78 7.05 5.59
CA ALA A 60 -17.80 7.12 6.63
C ALA A 60 -17.62 8.34 7.55
N ASP A 61 -16.38 8.81 7.71
CA ASP A 61 -16.02 9.91 8.59
C ASP A 61 -15.12 10.94 7.88
N MET A 62 -15.14 12.19 8.38
CA MET A 62 -14.30 13.28 7.88
C MET A 62 -12.92 13.31 8.54
N GLU A 63 -12.76 12.71 9.70
CA GLU A 63 -11.47 12.54 10.38
C GLU A 63 -10.76 11.28 9.88
N ARG A 64 -9.66 11.44 9.13
CA ARG A 64 -9.09 10.36 8.33
C ARG A 64 -7.63 10.11 8.54
N PHE A 65 -7.25 8.88 8.16
CA PHE A 65 -5.88 8.40 8.21
C PHE A 65 -5.29 8.36 9.63
N ARG A 66 -6.14 8.26 10.65
CA ARG A 66 -5.71 8.05 12.04
C ARG A 66 -5.27 6.61 12.28
N THR A 67 -5.93 5.64 11.64
CA THR A 67 -5.67 4.22 11.83
C THR A 67 -5.25 3.58 10.52
N ILE A 68 -3.96 3.25 10.40
CA ILE A 68 -3.38 2.63 9.21
C ILE A 68 -2.97 1.19 9.51
N VAL A 69 -3.45 0.23 8.71
CA VAL A 69 -2.99 -1.16 8.75
C VAL A 69 -1.87 -1.36 7.74
N CYS A 70 -0.73 -1.88 8.20
CA CYS A 70 0.49 -2.06 7.42
C CYS A 70 0.98 -3.53 7.51
N PRO A 71 0.56 -4.44 6.60
CA PRO A 71 1.10 -5.79 6.55
C PRO A 71 2.57 -5.77 6.13
N ILE A 72 3.41 -6.57 6.77
CA ILE A 72 4.85 -6.68 6.50
C ILE A 72 5.23 -8.14 6.33
N ASP A 73 5.94 -8.46 5.27
CA ASP A 73 6.53 -9.77 5.02
C ASP A 73 8.07 -9.70 4.89
N TRP A 74 8.65 -10.73 4.26
CA TRP A 74 10.11 -10.88 4.09
C TRP A 74 10.69 -10.16 2.86
N ARG A 75 9.87 -9.56 1.99
CA ARG A 75 10.33 -8.87 0.78
C ARG A 75 11.13 -7.61 1.15
N ALA A 76 12.25 -7.38 0.48
CA ALA A 76 13.14 -6.27 0.83
C ALA A 76 12.50 -4.89 0.61
N GLU A 77 11.65 -4.77 -0.40
CA GLU A 77 10.91 -3.57 -0.80
C GLU A 77 9.81 -3.17 0.18
N GLU A 78 9.39 -4.05 1.09
CA GLU A 78 8.36 -3.76 2.09
C GLU A 78 8.61 -2.49 2.91
N LYS A 79 9.86 -2.08 3.02
CA LYS A 79 10.29 -0.89 3.74
C LYS A 79 9.90 0.41 3.04
N GLU A 80 9.75 0.39 1.71
CA GLU A 80 9.54 1.61 0.92
C GLU A 80 8.18 2.25 1.20
N LYS A 81 7.14 1.45 1.48
CA LYS A 81 5.82 1.97 1.82
C LYS A 81 5.77 2.76 3.12
N LEU A 82 6.74 2.55 4.01
CA LEU A 82 6.79 3.23 5.30
C LEU A 82 6.93 4.75 5.14
N SER A 83 7.60 5.20 4.08
CA SER A 83 7.70 6.63 3.74
C SER A 83 6.32 7.27 3.60
N MET A 84 5.33 6.52 3.09
CA MET A 84 3.96 6.99 2.98
C MET A 84 3.27 7.10 4.35
N ALA A 85 3.46 6.14 5.25
CA ALA A 85 2.94 6.22 6.61
C ALA A 85 3.53 7.43 7.35
N ILE A 86 4.84 7.66 7.23
CA ILE A 86 5.53 8.83 7.82
C ILE A 86 5.04 10.14 7.20
N PHE A 87 4.85 10.18 5.88
CA PHE A 87 4.28 11.35 5.22
C PHE A 87 2.90 11.68 5.76
N MET A 88 2.02 10.69 5.88
CA MET A 88 0.66 10.88 6.40
C MET A 88 0.67 11.35 7.86
N SER A 89 1.54 10.82 8.70
CA SER A 89 1.62 11.18 10.11
C SER A 89 2.00 12.65 10.35
N LYS A 90 2.59 13.33 9.36
CA LYS A 90 2.88 14.77 9.45
C LYS A 90 1.63 15.64 9.40
N TYR A 91 0.54 15.11 8.86
CA TYR A 91 -0.71 15.84 8.65
C TYR A 91 -1.89 15.28 9.46
N PHE A 92 -1.75 14.04 9.92
CA PHE A 92 -2.79 13.33 10.66
C PHE A 92 -2.17 12.69 11.90
N ASP A 93 -2.93 12.62 12.97
CA ASP A 93 -2.55 11.91 14.18
C ASP A 93 -2.67 10.40 13.95
N THR A 94 -1.68 9.85 13.30
CA THR A 94 -1.72 8.50 12.73
C THR A 94 -1.13 7.46 13.68
N LYS A 95 -1.88 6.37 13.90
CA LYS A 95 -1.41 5.14 14.54
C LYS A 95 -1.26 4.03 13.49
N VAL A 96 -0.11 3.33 13.50
CA VAL A 96 0.18 2.26 12.54
C VAL A 96 0.04 0.88 13.19
N HIS A 97 -0.88 0.07 12.68
CA HIS A 97 -1.02 -1.34 13.06
C HIS A 97 -0.23 -2.22 12.11
N ILE A 98 0.91 -2.71 12.58
CA ILE A 98 1.82 -3.56 11.83
C ILE A 98 1.33 -5.01 11.92
N LEU A 99 1.07 -5.64 10.78
CA LEU A 99 0.75 -7.06 10.70
C LEU A 99 1.96 -7.82 10.15
N LYS A 100 2.75 -8.41 11.04
CA LYS A 100 3.97 -9.12 10.69
C LYS A 100 3.65 -10.54 10.25
N ALA A 101 4.02 -10.89 9.02
CA ALA A 101 3.91 -12.26 8.52
C ALA A 101 4.85 -13.22 9.26
N THR A 102 4.29 -14.33 9.78
CA THR A 102 5.08 -15.41 10.38
C THR A 102 5.26 -16.57 9.39
N ARG A 103 6.42 -17.21 9.41
CA ARG A 103 6.76 -18.37 8.60
C ARG A 103 7.57 -19.40 9.38
N LYS A 104 7.45 -20.68 8.96
CA LYS A 104 8.26 -21.77 9.47
C LYS A 104 9.71 -21.75 8.94
N ASP A 105 9.92 -21.20 7.74
CA ASP A 105 11.25 -21.04 7.15
C ASP A 105 12.02 -19.95 7.92
N GLU A 106 13.11 -20.35 8.56
CA GLU A 106 13.92 -19.48 9.41
C GLU A 106 14.57 -18.31 8.65
N SER A 107 15.00 -18.54 7.41
CA SER A 107 15.61 -17.49 6.57
C SER A 107 14.60 -16.40 6.26
N LEU A 108 13.38 -16.78 5.87
CA LEU A 108 12.30 -15.83 5.59
C LEU A 108 11.78 -15.17 6.87
N ALA A 109 11.69 -15.90 7.97
CA ALA A 109 11.33 -15.33 9.28
C ALA A 109 12.36 -14.27 9.72
N LYS A 110 13.66 -14.54 9.54
CA LYS A 110 14.73 -13.57 9.82
C LYS A 110 14.59 -12.30 8.97
N LYS A 111 14.29 -12.43 7.67
CA LYS A 111 14.06 -11.27 6.79
C LYS A 111 12.85 -10.46 7.23
N ALA A 112 11.74 -11.12 7.58
CA ALA A 112 10.54 -10.43 8.10
C ALA A 112 10.83 -9.68 9.41
N ASN A 113 11.63 -10.27 10.32
CA ASN A 113 12.07 -9.60 11.55
C ASN A 113 12.96 -8.38 11.27
N LEU A 114 13.86 -8.45 10.27
CA LEU A 114 14.66 -7.30 9.86
C LEU A 114 13.79 -6.16 9.32
N ASN A 115 12.77 -6.49 8.52
CA ASN A 115 11.81 -5.50 8.03
C ASN A 115 11.00 -4.89 9.18
N LEU A 116 10.53 -5.71 10.12
CA LEU A 116 9.81 -5.23 11.32
C LEU A 116 10.69 -4.28 12.14
N ASN A 117 11.92 -4.68 12.47
CA ASN A 117 12.84 -3.87 13.29
C ASN A 117 13.14 -2.52 12.61
N PHE A 118 13.32 -2.51 11.29
CA PHE A 118 13.48 -1.28 10.54
C PHE A 118 12.23 -0.40 10.65
N THR A 119 11.04 -0.99 10.41
CA THR A 119 9.76 -0.26 10.48
C THR A 119 9.56 0.36 11.86
N VAL A 120 9.72 -0.43 12.92
CA VAL A 120 9.56 0.04 14.31
C VAL A 120 10.51 1.20 14.62
N ARG A 121 11.79 1.07 14.24
CA ARG A 121 12.78 2.15 14.42
C ARG A 121 12.34 3.44 13.74
N MET A 122 11.87 3.35 12.50
CA MET A 122 11.43 4.51 11.74
C MET A 122 10.18 5.16 12.35
N LEU A 123 9.23 4.36 12.83
CA LEU A 123 8.04 4.89 13.50
C LEU A 123 8.41 5.60 14.81
N ILE A 124 9.29 5.01 15.62
CA ILE A 124 9.79 5.64 16.86
C ILE A 124 10.51 6.96 16.55
N GLN A 125 11.40 7.00 15.56
CA GLN A 125 12.15 8.20 15.15
C GLN A 125 11.23 9.33 14.69
N ASN A 126 10.05 9.01 14.17
CA ASN A 126 9.07 9.98 13.71
C ASN A 126 7.92 10.22 14.72
N ASN A 127 8.04 9.71 15.95
CA ASN A 127 7.03 9.82 17.01
C ASN A 127 5.64 9.30 16.59
N ILE A 128 5.59 8.22 15.82
CA ILE A 128 4.34 7.62 15.35
C ILE A 128 3.96 6.46 16.27
N GLU A 129 2.75 6.48 16.78
CA GLU A 129 2.20 5.36 17.56
C GLU A 129 2.06 4.12 16.68
N TYR A 130 2.35 2.95 17.26
CA TYR A 130 2.20 1.69 16.57
C TYR A 130 1.79 0.53 17.47
N GLU A 131 1.18 -0.46 16.87
CA GLU A 131 0.93 -1.78 17.45
C GLU A 131 1.44 -2.86 16.50
N ILE A 132 1.85 -4.02 17.07
CA ILE A 132 2.35 -5.16 16.30
C ILE A 132 1.45 -6.35 16.56
N ARG A 133 1.02 -7.03 15.49
CA ARG A 133 0.35 -8.33 15.53
C ARG A 133 1.06 -9.30 14.59
N GLU A 134 1.23 -10.54 15.03
CA GLU A 134 1.76 -11.61 14.19
C GLU A 134 0.61 -12.34 13.49
N VAL A 135 0.82 -12.62 12.20
CA VAL A 135 -0.18 -13.23 11.32
C VAL A 135 0.49 -14.32 10.47
N PRO A 136 -0.11 -15.50 10.33
CA PRO A 136 0.39 -16.52 9.41
C PRO A 136 0.49 -15.98 7.98
N SER A 137 1.63 -16.20 7.31
CA SER A 137 1.91 -15.58 6.00
C SER A 137 0.97 -16.04 4.88
N ASP A 138 0.39 -17.23 4.99
CA ASP A 138 -0.62 -17.76 4.08
C ASP A 138 -1.98 -17.06 4.24
N LYS A 139 -2.27 -16.54 5.43
CA LYS A 139 -3.49 -15.81 5.77
C LYS A 139 -3.30 -14.29 5.83
N LEU A 140 -2.13 -13.76 5.48
CA LEU A 140 -1.82 -12.35 5.66
C LEU A 140 -2.83 -11.42 4.97
N ALA A 141 -3.23 -11.72 3.74
CA ALA A 141 -4.17 -10.88 3.00
C ALA A 141 -5.58 -10.89 3.61
N GLU A 142 -6.09 -12.05 3.98
CA GLU A 142 -7.41 -12.21 4.64
C GLU A 142 -7.41 -11.48 5.98
N GLN A 143 -6.43 -11.78 6.83
CA GLN A 143 -6.32 -11.19 8.16
C GLN A 143 -6.05 -9.68 8.11
N THR A 144 -5.40 -9.17 7.07
CA THR A 144 -5.26 -7.73 6.87
C THR A 144 -6.62 -7.05 6.77
N ILE A 145 -7.55 -7.61 5.99
CA ILE A 145 -8.90 -7.04 5.83
C ILE A 145 -9.72 -7.22 7.11
N GLU A 146 -9.69 -8.41 7.73
CA GLU A 146 -10.42 -8.70 8.95
C GLU A 146 -10.00 -7.79 10.11
N ILE A 147 -8.70 -7.66 10.34
CA ILE A 147 -8.17 -6.79 11.40
C ILE A 147 -8.47 -5.32 11.09
N ALA A 148 -8.30 -4.89 9.84
CA ALA A 148 -8.62 -3.53 9.44
C ALA A 148 -10.09 -3.19 9.71
N GLN A 149 -11.00 -4.13 9.44
CA GLN A 149 -12.42 -3.98 9.79
C GLN A 149 -12.65 -3.91 11.29
N GLN A 150 -12.05 -4.82 12.07
CA GLN A 150 -12.22 -4.89 13.52
C GLN A 150 -11.80 -3.61 14.25
N ILE A 151 -10.74 -2.96 13.77
CA ILE A 151 -10.21 -1.73 14.38
C ILE A 151 -10.73 -0.45 13.71
N ASN A 152 -11.69 -0.56 12.77
CA ASN A 152 -12.20 0.54 11.96
C ASN A 152 -11.06 1.33 11.28
N ALA A 153 -10.16 0.62 10.59
CA ALA A 153 -9.03 1.25 9.93
C ALA A 153 -9.47 2.18 8.80
N ASP A 154 -8.82 3.33 8.70
CA ASP A 154 -9.07 4.34 7.66
C ASP A 154 -8.34 4.01 6.35
N LEU A 155 -7.26 3.25 6.44
CA LEU A 155 -6.39 2.93 5.32
C LEU A 155 -5.68 1.59 5.52
N ILE A 156 -5.54 0.83 4.44
CA ILE A 156 -4.60 -0.29 4.35
C ILE A 156 -3.45 0.15 3.45
N LEU A 157 -2.20 0.01 3.93
CA LEU A 157 -1.00 0.42 3.22
C LEU A 157 -0.22 -0.80 2.75
N ILE A 158 -0.18 -1.05 1.45
CA ILE A 158 0.48 -2.21 0.85
C ILE A 158 1.61 -1.85 -0.11
N MET A 159 2.59 -2.75 -0.23
CA MET A 159 3.52 -2.79 -1.37
C MET A 159 2.93 -3.61 -2.49
N THR A 160 3.04 -3.13 -3.73
CA THR A 160 2.76 -3.97 -4.89
C THR A 160 3.97 -4.85 -5.19
N THR A 161 3.73 -6.00 -5.82
CA THR A 161 4.80 -6.92 -6.20
C THR A 161 5.30 -6.57 -7.60
N LYS A 162 6.62 -6.58 -7.81
CA LYS A 162 7.23 -6.55 -9.13
C LYS A 162 7.35 -7.99 -9.63
N ASP A 163 6.64 -8.35 -10.69
CA ASP A 163 6.88 -9.64 -11.36
C ASP A 163 8.12 -9.51 -12.26
N ILE A 164 9.10 -10.36 -11.98
CA ILE A 164 10.40 -10.36 -12.68
C ILE A 164 10.26 -10.90 -14.12
N THR A 165 9.19 -11.63 -14.42
CA THR A 165 8.98 -12.30 -15.71
C THR A 165 8.45 -11.40 -16.83
N PHE A 166 7.86 -10.27 -16.50
CA PHE A 166 7.33 -9.32 -17.47
C PHE A 166 7.93 -7.93 -17.26
N ALA A 167 8.20 -7.22 -18.35
CA ALA A 167 8.72 -5.85 -18.32
C ALA A 167 7.78 -4.84 -17.60
N ASP A 168 6.55 -5.24 -17.33
CA ASP A 168 5.54 -4.48 -16.60
C ASP A 168 5.38 -4.99 -15.17
N TYR A 169 5.15 -4.09 -14.22
CA TYR A 169 4.77 -4.46 -12.86
C TYR A 169 3.44 -5.20 -12.87
N VAL A 170 3.38 -6.33 -12.18
CA VAL A 170 2.13 -7.07 -11.96
C VAL A 170 1.78 -7.00 -10.48
N ILE A 171 0.54 -6.64 -10.20
CA ILE A 171 0.02 -6.68 -8.83
C ILE A 171 -0.30 -8.14 -8.49
N GLY A 172 0.30 -8.67 -7.44
CA GLY A 172 0.11 -10.04 -6.99
C GLY A 172 -1.33 -10.35 -6.56
N ALA A 173 -1.68 -11.63 -6.52
CA ALA A 173 -3.04 -12.06 -6.17
C ALA A 173 -3.46 -11.61 -4.76
N LYS A 174 -2.54 -11.57 -3.81
CA LYS A 174 -2.79 -11.11 -2.43
C LYS A 174 -3.10 -9.63 -2.38
N GLU A 175 -2.31 -8.83 -3.07
CA GLU A 175 -2.50 -7.40 -3.18
C GLU A 175 -3.81 -7.07 -3.91
N GLN A 176 -4.13 -7.78 -4.99
CA GLN A 176 -5.42 -7.64 -5.68
C GLN A 176 -6.60 -7.95 -4.76
N TYR A 177 -6.49 -8.99 -3.93
CA TYR A 177 -7.51 -9.35 -2.95
C TYR A 177 -7.73 -8.24 -1.91
N ILE A 178 -6.65 -7.64 -1.41
CA ILE A 178 -6.73 -6.51 -0.47
C ILE A 178 -7.34 -5.28 -1.15
N ILE A 179 -6.91 -4.94 -2.37
CA ILE A 179 -7.45 -3.78 -3.12
C ILE A 179 -8.95 -3.93 -3.36
N ALA A 180 -9.40 -5.15 -3.64
CA ALA A 180 -10.80 -5.47 -3.89
C ALA A 180 -11.62 -5.74 -2.63
N ASN A 181 -11.14 -5.39 -1.44
CA ASN A 181 -11.77 -5.76 -0.18
C ASN A 181 -13.26 -5.37 -0.12
N SER A 182 -14.07 -6.29 0.38
CA SER A 182 -15.53 -6.13 0.48
C SER A 182 -15.94 -5.07 1.53
N GLN A 183 -15.05 -4.73 2.43
CA GLN A 183 -15.26 -3.74 3.49
C GLN A 183 -15.11 -2.30 2.95
N LYS A 184 -14.68 -2.15 1.70
CA LYS A 184 -14.47 -0.86 1.03
C LYS A 184 -13.49 0.07 1.75
N ILE A 185 -12.60 -0.49 2.57
CA ILE A 185 -11.54 0.25 3.23
C ILE A 185 -10.59 0.77 2.14
N PRO A 186 -10.24 2.05 2.13
CA PRO A 186 -9.28 2.61 1.19
C PRO A 186 -7.95 1.87 1.24
N VAL A 187 -7.31 1.65 0.08
CA VAL A 187 -6.03 0.96 0.00
C VAL A 187 -5.00 1.86 -0.67
N CYS A 188 -3.92 2.17 0.05
CA CYS A 188 -2.76 2.85 -0.51
C CYS A 188 -1.78 1.80 -1.07
N CYS A 189 -1.57 1.86 -2.37
CA CYS A 189 -0.65 1.01 -3.12
C CYS A 189 0.64 1.76 -3.39
N VAL A 190 1.76 1.25 -2.88
CA VAL A 190 3.10 1.78 -3.17
C VAL A 190 3.83 0.79 -4.06
N ASN A 191 4.32 1.25 -5.20
CA ASN A 191 5.14 0.43 -6.08
C ASN A 191 6.61 0.46 -5.66
N PRO A 192 7.34 -0.65 -5.75
CA PRO A 192 8.79 -0.65 -5.57
C PRO A 192 9.41 0.28 -6.63
N SER A 193 9.92 1.40 -6.22
CA SER A 193 10.57 2.33 -7.14
C SER A 193 11.68 3.13 -6.47
N SER A 194 12.71 3.44 -7.25
CA SER A 194 13.80 4.31 -6.83
C SER A 194 13.39 5.75 -6.49
N ALA A 195 12.19 6.18 -6.88
CA ALA A 195 11.73 7.55 -6.65
C ALA A 195 11.39 7.83 -5.17
N PHE A 196 10.85 6.84 -4.44
CA PHE A 196 10.59 6.98 -3.00
C PHE A 196 11.84 6.78 -2.13
N ALA A 197 12.85 6.08 -2.63
CA ALA A 197 14.17 6.04 -1.99
C ALA A 197 14.80 7.45 -1.88
N ASN A 198 14.50 8.33 -2.83
CA ASN A 198 14.96 9.73 -2.82
C ASN A 198 14.22 10.62 -1.82
N LEU A 199 12.95 10.33 -1.49
CA LEU A 199 12.24 11.01 -0.40
C LEU A 199 12.86 10.70 0.97
N GLY A 200 13.42 9.50 1.13
CA GLY A 200 14.24 9.17 2.31
C GLY A 200 15.45 10.08 2.49
N GLN A 201 16.09 10.53 1.42
CA GLN A 201 17.20 11.47 1.48
C GLN A 201 16.77 12.86 1.96
N PHE A 202 15.57 13.33 1.63
CA PHE A 202 15.02 14.60 2.16
C PHE A 202 14.56 14.50 3.63
N MET A 203 14.40 13.30 4.18
CA MET A 203 14.01 13.09 5.58
C MET A 203 15.20 12.92 6.52
N TYR A 204 16.42 12.83 5.99
CA TYR A 204 17.68 12.69 6.74
C TYR A 204 18.59 13.92 6.63
N GLY A 205 18.13 15.00 6.01
CA GLY A 205 18.82 16.28 5.92
C GLY A 205 18.39 17.25 6.98
#